data_1e61be541e383cd1223fa9ef639aaa23
#
_entry.id   1e61be541e383cd1223fa9ef639aaa23
#
_cell.length_a   1.000
_cell.length_b   1.000
_cell.length_c   1.000
_cell.angle_alpha   90.00
_cell.angle_beta   90.00
_cell.angle_gamma   90.00
#
_symmetry.space_group_name_H-M   'P 1'
#
loop_
_entity.id
_entity.type
_entity.pdbx_description
1 polymer ?
#
loop_
_entity_poly.entity_id
_entity_poly.type
_entity_poly.pdbx_seq_one_letter_code
_entity_poly.pdbx_strand_id
1 'polypeptide(L)'
;TQEKVNSLFLFTLCDIAAVGPNILNEWRISLLRSLLFNARDFLQRGLDTANYSSSVQESLKKMVLEQADKEMKVFIKKSIRYFPNLYWEAFSSKMILDIFGFYHDYQKNKKELSVKFLNYNNKEYGAVIVICPNRSGVLKDIVAGFNSSQINILGSRIISLNNNDIIDVFWVTSSIQKAIVEKNEQERVIQNITASLNQEELETYQPLFPTKIKVEVEPRITIDNQMSKLATTFQILSGDRQGLLMDILQIFHDQNMSVQSAKISTYGEKVFDIFQITDLKNKKVKDTKILKTLEDQLLKILS
;
A
#
# COMPACT_ATOMS: atom_id res chain seq x y z
N THR A 1 -8.93 -7.88 28.24
CA THR A 1 -8.91 -9.35 28.18
C THR A 1 -9.07 -9.83 26.75
N GLN A 2 -8.61 -11.03 26.45
CA GLN A 2 -8.72 -11.64 25.14
C GLN A 2 -10.18 -11.79 24.67
N GLU A 3 -11.08 -12.13 25.59
CA GLU A 3 -12.53 -12.21 25.32
C GLU A 3 -13.10 -10.87 24.85
N LYS A 4 -12.73 -9.76 25.50
CA LYS A 4 -13.19 -8.42 25.11
C LYS A 4 -12.73 -8.05 23.70
N VAL A 5 -11.50 -8.40 23.33
CA VAL A 5 -10.97 -8.15 21.97
C VAL A 5 -11.69 -9.02 20.95
N ASN A 6 -12.00 -10.28 21.28
CA ASN A 6 -12.79 -11.15 20.42
C ASN A 6 -14.20 -10.61 20.19
N SER A 7 -14.86 -10.18 21.27
CA SER A 7 -16.19 -9.59 21.21
C SER A 7 -16.19 -8.31 20.38
N LEU A 8 -15.20 -7.43 20.60
CA LEU A 8 -15.04 -6.20 19.82
C LEU A 8 -14.87 -6.51 18.33
N PHE A 9 -14.05 -7.50 17.99
CA PHE A 9 -13.85 -7.93 16.60
C PHE A 9 -15.17 -8.38 15.96
N LEU A 10 -15.93 -9.23 16.64
CA LEU A 10 -17.24 -9.71 16.14
C LEU A 10 -18.23 -8.55 15.98
N PHE A 11 -18.33 -7.67 16.97
CA PHE A 11 -19.17 -6.48 16.89
C PHE A 11 -18.79 -5.59 15.72
N THR A 12 -17.49 -5.34 15.53
CA THR A 12 -16.99 -4.53 14.40
C THR A 12 -17.34 -5.17 13.05
N LEU A 13 -17.23 -6.51 12.92
CA LEU A 13 -17.66 -7.20 11.71
C LEU A 13 -19.15 -7.05 11.45
N CYS A 14 -19.98 -7.24 12.47
CA CYS A 14 -21.44 -7.11 12.36
C CYS A 14 -21.86 -5.67 12.04
N ASP A 15 -21.23 -4.69 12.66
CA ASP A 15 -21.48 -3.27 12.45
C ASP A 15 -21.18 -2.87 11.00
N ILE A 16 -20.00 -3.23 10.50
CA ILE A 16 -19.62 -2.96 9.12
C ILE A 16 -20.54 -3.70 8.13
N ALA A 17 -20.92 -4.96 8.42
CA ALA A 17 -21.81 -5.72 7.56
C ALA A 17 -23.23 -5.14 7.51
N ALA A 18 -23.70 -4.53 8.61
CA ALA A 18 -25.03 -3.93 8.71
C ALA A 18 -25.18 -2.62 7.91
N VAL A 19 -24.08 -1.95 7.58
CA VAL A 19 -24.10 -0.69 6.80
C VAL A 19 -24.61 -0.90 5.37
N GLY A 20 -24.38 -2.07 4.78
CA GLY A 20 -24.90 -2.39 3.45
C GLY A 20 -24.20 -3.58 2.81
N PRO A 21 -24.77 -4.11 1.71
CA PRO A 21 -24.15 -5.18 0.96
C PRO A 21 -22.79 -4.75 0.44
N ASN A 22 -21.81 -5.66 0.51
CA ASN A 22 -20.44 -5.49 0.01
C ASN A 22 -19.55 -4.48 0.77
N ILE A 23 -20.05 -3.84 1.82
CA ILE A 23 -19.22 -2.97 2.67
C ILE A 23 -18.17 -3.79 3.42
N LEU A 24 -18.54 -4.97 3.95
CA LEU A 24 -17.61 -5.92 4.56
C LEU A 24 -17.04 -6.87 3.50
N ASN A 25 -15.96 -6.46 2.84
CA ASN A 25 -15.24 -7.29 1.89
C ASN A 25 -14.08 -8.07 2.54
N GLU A 26 -13.54 -9.08 1.85
CA GLU A 26 -12.47 -9.93 2.38
C GLU A 26 -11.21 -9.15 2.73
N TRP A 27 -10.91 -8.04 2.04
CA TRP A 27 -9.78 -7.19 2.37
C TRP A 27 -9.96 -6.53 3.74
N ARG A 28 -11.15 -5.96 4.02
CA ARG A 28 -11.49 -5.41 5.35
C ARG A 28 -11.46 -6.49 6.42
N ILE A 29 -12.00 -7.67 6.12
CA ILE A 29 -11.95 -8.83 7.03
C ILE A 29 -10.48 -9.20 7.32
N SER A 30 -9.61 -9.22 6.32
CA SER A 30 -8.18 -9.54 6.51
C SER A 30 -7.46 -8.51 7.38
N LEU A 31 -7.79 -7.22 7.22
CA LEU A 31 -7.24 -6.16 8.08
C LEU A 31 -7.71 -6.31 9.53
N LEU A 32 -9.01 -6.55 9.74
CA LEU A 32 -9.57 -6.76 11.06
C LEU A 32 -9.02 -8.02 11.73
N ARG A 33 -8.83 -9.10 10.97
CA ARG A 33 -8.16 -10.31 11.48
C ARG A 33 -6.72 -10.03 11.90
N SER A 34 -5.96 -9.31 11.09
CA SER A 34 -4.59 -8.93 11.44
C SER A 34 -4.55 -8.10 12.72
N LEU A 35 -5.47 -7.15 12.85
CA LEU A 35 -5.62 -6.35 14.07
C LEU A 35 -5.98 -7.23 15.28
N LEU A 36 -6.93 -8.18 15.12
CA LEU A 36 -7.31 -9.12 16.16
C LEU A 36 -6.12 -9.95 16.63
N PHE A 37 -5.35 -10.52 15.70
CA PHE A 37 -4.17 -11.33 16.04
C PHE A 37 -3.13 -10.49 16.77
N ASN A 38 -2.82 -9.29 16.29
CA ASN A 38 -1.87 -8.39 16.94
C ASN A 38 -2.32 -7.99 18.34
N ALA A 39 -3.61 -7.67 18.52
CA ALA A 39 -4.18 -7.30 19.81
C ALA A 39 -4.20 -8.48 20.80
N ARG A 40 -4.54 -9.68 20.35
CA ARG A 40 -4.52 -10.90 21.17
C ARG A 40 -3.10 -11.20 21.66
N ASP A 41 -2.16 -11.11 20.76
CA ASP A 41 -0.77 -11.38 21.06
C ASP A 41 -0.17 -10.36 22.00
N PHE A 42 -0.44 -9.07 21.80
CA PHE A 42 -0.08 -8.01 22.73
C PHE A 42 -0.62 -8.28 24.16
N LEU A 43 -1.86 -8.77 24.25
CA LEU A 43 -2.47 -9.11 25.54
C LEU A 43 -1.87 -10.37 26.19
N GLN A 44 -1.35 -11.30 25.40
CA GLN A 44 -0.75 -12.53 25.91
C GLN A 44 0.72 -12.35 26.38
N ARG A 45 1.48 -11.55 25.65
CA ARG A 45 2.94 -11.47 25.82
C ARG A 45 3.43 -10.16 26.43
N GLY A 46 2.57 -9.16 26.57
CA GLY A 46 2.96 -7.83 27.04
C GLY A 46 3.80 -7.07 26.00
N LEU A 47 4.59 -6.09 26.49
CA LEU A 47 5.35 -5.15 25.62
C LEU A 47 6.58 -5.73 24.91
N ASP A 48 6.83 -7.04 24.95
CA ASP A 48 7.94 -7.68 24.23
C ASP A 48 7.66 -7.80 22.72
N THR A 49 7.38 -6.67 22.09
CA THR A 49 7.00 -6.56 20.67
C THR A 49 8.12 -6.96 19.70
N ALA A 50 9.40 -6.86 20.12
CA ALA A 50 10.53 -7.19 19.27
C ALA A 50 10.65 -8.70 18.98
N ASN A 51 10.31 -9.56 19.94
CA ASN A 51 10.40 -11.02 19.79
C ASN A 51 9.19 -11.62 19.06
N TYR A 52 8.06 -10.91 19.04
CA TYR A 52 6.84 -11.38 18.37
C TYR A 52 6.90 -11.20 16.85
N SER A 53 7.27 -10.02 16.39
CA SER A 53 7.46 -9.75 14.96
C SER A 53 8.39 -10.81 14.34
N SER A 54 9.47 -11.17 15.03
CA SER A 54 10.38 -12.20 14.54
C SER A 54 9.75 -13.61 14.47
N SER A 55 8.95 -14.02 15.44
CA SER A 55 8.34 -15.35 15.45
C SER A 55 7.23 -15.53 14.41
N VAL A 56 6.43 -14.50 14.17
CA VAL A 56 5.41 -14.49 13.10
C VAL A 56 6.06 -14.50 11.73
N GLN A 57 7.09 -13.68 11.54
CA GLN A 57 7.86 -13.66 10.29
C GLN A 57 8.51 -15.01 9.99
N GLU A 58 9.13 -15.66 10.98
CA GLU A 58 9.72 -16.99 10.81
C GLU A 58 8.66 -18.04 10.46
N SER A 59 7.50 -18.00 11.10
CA SER A 59 6.37 -18.88 10.78
C SER A 59 5.86 -18.67 9.36
N LEU A 60 5.69 -17.42 8.92
CA LEU A 60 5.29 -17.10 7.55
C LEU A 60 6.34 -17.52 6.52
N LYS A 61 7.61 -17.27 6.79
CA LYS A 61 8.72 -17.72 5.93
C LYS A 61 8.71 -19.23 5.77
N LYS A 62 8.49 -19.97 6.85
CA LYS A 62 8.38 -21.44 6.84
C LYS A 62 7.18 -21.89 5.99
N MET A 63 5.99 -21.32 6.20
CA MET A 63 4.78 -21.63 5.41
C MET A 63 4.97 -21.35 3.92
N VAL A 64 5.56 -20.21 3.57
CA VAL A 64 5.86 -19.85 2.19
C VAL A 64 6.83 -20.85 1.55
N LEU A 65 7.89 -21.23 2.27
CA LEU A 65 8.85 -22.24 1.80
C LEU A 65 8.22 -23.63 1.67
N GLU A 66 7.30 -24.02 2.54
CA GLU A 66 6.60 -25.31 2.45
C GLU A 66 5.70 -25.38 1.21
N GLN A 67 5.01 -24.31 0.87
CA GLN A 67 4.10 -24.23 -0.28
C GLN A 67 4.81 -24.03 -1.62
N ALA A 68 6.04 -23.55 -1.65
CA ALA A 68 6.82 -23.33 -2.86
C ALA A 68 7.33 -24.64 -3.47
N ASP A 69 7.44 -24.70 -4.82
CA ASP A 69 8.14 -25.78 -5.51
C ASP A 69 9.66 -25.72 -5.32
N LYS A 70 10.39 -26.68 -5.88
CA LYS A 70 11.84 -26.79 -5.71
C LYS A 70 12.61 -25.57 -6.25
N GLU A 71 12.25 -25.08 -7.43
CA GLU A 71 12.89 -23.93 -8.10
C GLU A 71 12.63 -22.66 -7.29
N MET A 72 11.37 -22.43 -6.93
CA MET A 72 10.96 -21.26 -6.16
C MET A 72 11.57 -21.27 -4.73
N LYS A 73 11.71 -22.44 -4.08
CA LYS A 73 12.43 -22.54 -2.79
C LYS A 73 13.86 -22.03 -2.87
N VAL A 74 14.59 -22.39 -3.93
CA VAL A 74 15.97 -21.95 -4.13
C VAL A 74 16.00 -20.43 -4.35
N PHE A 75 15.09 -19.91 -5.19
CA PHE A 75 14.97 -18.49 -5.46
C PHE A 75 14.64 -17.68 -4.21
N ILE A 76 13.62 -18.09 -3.44
CA ILE A 76 13.22 -17.42 -2.19
C ILE A 76 14.40 -17.36 -1.21
N LYS A 77 15.09 -18.47 -0.99
CA LYS A 77 16.25 -18.52 -0.08
C LYS A 77 17.37 -17.55 -0.47
N LYS A 78 17.60 -17.33 -1.78
CA LYS A 78 18.58 -16.37 -2.28
C LYS A 78 18.11 -14.93 -2.13
N SER A 79 16.83 -14.68 -2.37
CA SER A 79 16.26 -13.34 -2.48
C SER A 79 15.76 -12.79 -1.14
N ILE A 80 15.46 -13.65 -0.16
CA ILE A 80 14.84 -13.28 1.13
C ILE A 80 15.58 -12.16 1.87
N ARG A 81 16.91 -12.08 1.72
CA ARG A 81 17.75 -11.02 2.31
C ARG A 81 17.45 -9.62 1.80
N TYR A 82 16.80 -9.49 0.65
CA TYR A 82 16.41 -8.20 0.07
C TYR A 82 15.10 -7.69 0.65
N PHE A 83 14.28 -8.56 1.20
CA PHE A 83 12.95 -8.27 1.68
C PHE A 83 12.97 -7.79 3.14
N PRO A 84 12.53 -6.55 3.42
CA PRO A 84 12.50 -6.05 4.79
C PRO A 84 11.47 -6.79 5.63
N ASN A 85 11.61 -6.71 6.94
CA ASN A 85 10.70 -7.37 7.88
C ASN A 85 9.23 -6.95 7.66
N LEU A 86 8.99 -5.70 7.34
CA LEU A 86 7.66 -5.15 7.04
C LEU A 86 6.94 -5.90 5.91
N TYR A 87 7.67 -6.43 4.94
CA TYR A 87 7.11 -7.22 3.84
C TYR A 87 6.34 -8.46 4.32
N TRP A 88 6.92 -9.19 5.27
CA TRP A 88 6.33 -10.42 5.81
C TRP A 88 5.05 -10.17 6.59
N GLU A 89 4.90 -9.00 7.18
CA GLU A 89 3.70 -8.59 7.93
C GLU A 89 2.62 -7.99 7.04
N ALA A 90 2.99 -7.58 5.83
CA ALA A 90 2.10 -6.84 4.93
C ALA A 90 1.15 -7.74 4.14
N PHE A 91 1.50 -9.02 3.92
CA PHE A 91 0.81 -9.89 2.98
C PHE A 91 0.51 -11.28 3.55
N SER A 92 -0.51 -11.96 2.98
CA SER A 92 -0.76 -13.38 3.24
C SER A 92 0.29 -14.26 2.56
N SER A 93 0.48 -15.50 3.05
CA SER A 93 1.43 -16.46 2.46
C SER A 93 1.20 -16.69 0.97
N LYS A 94 -0.05 -16.74 0.53
CA LYS A 94 -0.41 -16.87 -0.90
C LYS A 94 0.07 -15.65 -1.69
N MET A 95 -0.21 -14.44 -1.21
CA MET A 95 0.22 -13.21 -1.89
C MET A 95 1.74 -13.08 -1.93
N ILE A 96 2.43 -13.51 -0.87
CA ILE A 96 3.89 -13.56 -0.82
C ILE A 96 4.44 -14.47 -1.92
N LEU A 97 3.84 -15.67 -2.12
CA LEU A 97 4.24 -16.58 -3.19
C LEU A 97 4.00 -15.99 -4.57
N ASP A 98 2.85 -15.38 -4.80
CA ASP A 98 2.52 -14.71 -6.07
C ASP A 98 3.53 -13.60 -6.39
N ILE A 99 3.90 -12.80 -5.37
CA ILE A 99 4.92 -11.74 -5.51
C ILE A 99 6.30 -12.34 -5.79
N PHE A 100 6.73 -13.40 -5.07
CA PHE A 100 8.01 -14.04 -5.34
C PHE A 100 8.07 -14.64 -6.74
N GLY A 101 6.98 -15.24 -7.23
CA GLY A 101 6.89 -15.74 -8.60
C GLY A 101 7.07 -14.61 -9.62
N PHE A 102 6.42 -13.48 -9.40
CA PHE A 102 6.53 -12.33 -10.27
C PHE A 102 7.91 -11.67 -10.19
N TYR A 103 8.52 -11.59 -9.01
CA TYR A 103 9.87 -11.09 -8.81
C TYR A 103 10.93 -12.00 -9.44
N HIS A 104 10.71 -13.32 -9.40
CA HIS A 104 11.55 -14.29 -10.10
C HIS A 104 11.55 -14.06 -11.61
N ASP A 105 10.36 -13.86 -12.21
CA ASP A 105 10.23 -13.57 -13.64
C ASP A 105 10.87 -12.23 -14.02
N TYR A 106 10.72 -11.22 -13.16
CA TYR A 106 11.37 -9.91 -13.33
C TYR A 106 12.90 -10.05 -13.40
N GLN A 107 13.50 -10.75 -12.43
CA GLN A 107 14.94 -10.94 -12.39
C GLN A 107 15.48 -11.86 -13.50
N LYS A 108 14.79 -12.96 -13.78
CA LYS A 108 15.19 -13.92 -14.82
C LYS A 108 15.24 -13.30 -16.21
N ASN A 109 14.26 -12.44 -16.50
CA ASN A 109 14.15 -11.77 -17.80
C ASN A 109 14.93 -10.44 -17.86
N LYS A 110 15.64 -10.06 -16.80
CA LYS A 110 16.39 -8.79 -16.69
C LYS A 110 15.55 -7.58 -17.11
N LYS A 111 14.29 -7.56 -16.68
CA LYS A 111 13.38 -6.47 -16.99
C LYS A 111 13.75 -5.25 -16.17
N GLU A 112 13.62 -4.07 -16.76
CA GLU A 112 13.77 -2.79 -16.06
C GLU A 112 12.49 -2.40 -15.32
N LEU A 113 11.34 -2.94 -15.75
CA LEU A 113 10.03 -2.66 -15.21
C LEU A 113 9.13 -3.87 -15.41
N SER A 114 8.30 -4.17 -14.43
CA SER A 114 7.22 -5.16 -14.55
C SER A 114 5.97 -4.70 -13.82
N VAL A 115 4.84 -4.74 -14.53
CA VAL A 115 3.50 -4.49 -13.98
C VAL A 115 2.64 -5.72 -14.21
N LYS A 116 1.95 -6.17 -13.18
CA LYS A 116 1.06 -7.35 -13.25
C LYS A 116 -0.25 -7.07 -12.56
N PHE A 117 -1.34 -7.41 -13.25
CA PHE A 117 -2.67 -7.39 -12.68
C PHE A 117 -3.04 -8.79 -12.15
N LEU A 118 -3.50 -8.86 -10.91
CA LEU A 118 -3.99 -10.09 -10.28
C LEU A 118 -5.50 -9.97 -10.03
N ASN A 119 -6.25 -10.87 -10.62
CA ASN A 119 -7.68 -11.02 -10.36
C ASN A 119 -7.90 -12.03 -9.24
N TYR A 120 -8.80 -11.70 -8.35
CA TYR A 120 -9.29 -12.62 -7.34
C TYR A 120 -10.72 -13.03 -7.73
N ASN A 121 -10.92 -14.31 -8.06
CA ASN A 121 -12.26 -14.85 -8.31
C ASN A 121 -13.16 -14.51 -7.12
N ASN A 122 -14.37 -14.01 -7.40
CA ASN A 122 -15.37 -13.61 -6.41
C ASN A 122 -15.02 -12.40 -5.52
N LYS A 123 -14.10 -11.52 -5.92
CA LYS A 123 -13.83 -10.26 -5.23
C LYS A 123 -14.22 -9.07 -6.09
N GLU A 124 -14.66 -8.01 -5.43
CA GLU A 124 -15.02 -6.74 -6.07
C GLU A 124 -13.80 -5.86 -6.38
N TYR A 125 -12.60 -6.36 -6.18
CA TYR A 125 -11.36 -5.65 -6.42
C TYR A 125 -10.28 -6.56 -7.02
N GLY A 126 -9.33 -5.96 -7.72
CA GLY A 126 -8.10 -6.59 -8.17
C GLY A 126 -6.88 -6.10 -7.40
N ALA A 127 -5.72 -6.68 -7.69
CA ALA A 127 -4.46 -6.14 -7.24
C ALA A 127 -3.53 -5.89 -8.43
N VAL A 128 -2.83 -4.76 -8.38
CA VAL A 128 -1.75 -4.44 -9.32
C VAL A 128 -0.44 -4.49 -8.57
N ILE A 129 0.51 -5.29 -9.07
CA ILE A 129 1.87 -5.37 -8.55
C ILE A 129 2.80 -4.65 -9.53
N VAL A 130 3.60 -3.73 -9.01
CA VAL A 130 4.63 -3.01 -9.76
C VAL A 130 5.98 -3.35 -9.18
N ILE A 131 6.94 -3.73 -10.04
CA ILE A 131 8.33 -4.01 -9.69
C ILE A 131 9.23 -3.21 -10.63
N CYS A 132 10.08 -2.35 -10.09
CA CYS A 132 11.07 -1.59 -10.83
C CYS A 132 12.19 -1.10 -9.89
N PRO A 133 13.31 -0.53 -10.40
CA PRO A 133 14.29 0.16 -9.59
C PRO A 133 13.69 1.35 -8.84
N ASN A 134 14.11 1.53 -7.58
CA ASN A 134 13.67 2.66 -6.76
C ASN A 134 14.31 3.95 -7.26
N ARG A 135 13.52 5.00 -7.39
CA ARG A 135 13.95 6.36 -7.69
C ARG A 135 13.00 7.40 -7.09
N SER A 136 13.46 8.62 -6.95
CA SER A 136 12.59 9.73 -6.53
C SER A 136 11.41 9.88 -7.50
N GLY A 137 10.21 10.05 -6.95
CA GLY A 137 8.97 10.22 -7.72
C GLY A 137 8.37 8.94 -8.29
N VAL A 138 8.99 7.76 -8.12
CA VAL A 138 8.47 6.50 -8.68
C VAL A 138 7.02 6.23 -8.28
N LEU A 139 6.66 6.43 -7.02
CA LEU A 139 5.28 6.24 -6.55
C LEU A 139 4.32 7.26 -7.20
N LYS A 140 4.75 8.50 -7.36
CA LYS A 140 3.98 9.53 -8.07
C LYS A 140 3.66 9.10 -9.51
N ASP A 141 4.66 8.58 -10.22
CA ASP A 141 4.47 8.14 -11.59
C ASP A 141 3.53 6.93 -11.67
N ILE A 142 3.63 5.96 -10.75
CA ILE A 142 2.68 4.84 -10.67
C ILE A 142 1.24 5.35 -10.48
N VAL A 143 1.04 6.30 -9.55
CA VAL A 143 -0.27 6.87 -9.27
C VAL A 143 -0.81 7.69 -10.44
N ALA A 144 0.06 8.37 -11.20
CA ALA A 144 -0.33 9.06 -12.43
C ALA A 144 -0.89 8.08 -13.47
N GLY A 145 -0.27 6.90 -13.64
CA GLY A 145 -0.78 5.82 -14.50
C GLY A 145 -2.16 5.29 -14.06
N PHE A 146 -2.42 5.18 -12.75
CA PHE A 146 -3.76 4.84 -12.25
C PHE A 146 -4.78 5.94 -12.53
N ASN A 147 -4.42 7.19 -12.32
CA ASN A 147 -5.32 8.33 -12.56
C ASN A 147 -5.71 8.42 -14.03
N SER A 148 -4.77 8.28 -14.98
CA SER A 148 -5.07 8.26 -16.41
C SER A 148 -5.92 7.06 -16.84
N SER A 149 -5.91 5.98 -16.06
CA SER A 149 -6.76 4.80 -16.26
C SER A 149 -8.11 4.88 -15.55
N GLN A 150 -8.40 5.94 -14.79
CA GLN A 150 -9.59 6.11 -13.95
C GLN A 150 -9.78 5.00 -12.91
N ILE A 151 -8.72 4.59 -12.29
CA ILE A 151 -8.72 3.51 -11.30
C ILE A 151 -8.77 4.10 -9.90
N ASN A 152 -9.68 3.56 -9.08
CA ASN A 152 -9.71 3.85 -7.65
C ASN A 152 -8.73 2.95 -6.91
N ILE A 153 -7.84 3.55 -6.13
CA ILE A 153 -6.95 2.84 -5.21
C ILE A 153 -7.66 2.69 -3.87
N LEU A 154 -8.01 1.46 -3.51
CA LEU A 154 -8.61 1.13 -2.21
C LEU A 154 -7.57 1.08 -1.09
N GLY A 155 -6.34 0.75 -1.45
CA GLY A 155 -5.23 0.67 -0.54
C GLY A 155 -3.96 0.24 -1.23
N SER A 156 -2.83 0.47 -0.59
CA SER A 156 -1.54 0.03 -1.11
C SER A 156 -0.57 -0.42 -0.02
N ARG A 157 0.45 -1.13 -0.47
CA ARG A 157 1.68 -1.43 0.26
C ARG A 157 2.85 -1.10 -0.64
N ILE A 158 3.60 -0.13 -0.24
CA ILE A 158 4.78 0.38 -0.93
C ILE A 158 6.00 -0.11 -0.17
N ILE A 159 6.86 -0.87 -0.82
CA ILE A 159 7.98 -1.54 -0.15
C ILE A 159 9.24 -1.41 -0.98
N SER A 160 10.22 -0.68 -0.44
CA SER A 160 11.57 -0.66 -0.99
C SER A 160 12.37 -1.87 -0.50
N LEU A 161 12.97 -2.59 -1.43
CA LEU A 161 13.85 -3.71 -1.13
C LEU A 161 15.29 -3.22 -0.85
N ASN A 162 16.07 -4.06 -0.16
CA ASN A 162 17.45 -3.73 0.20
C ASN A 162 18.42 -3.72 -0.99
N ASN A 163 18.01 -4.19 -2.16
CA ASN A 163 18.77 -4.16 -3.42
C ASN A 163 18.38 -2.99 -4.34
N ASN A 164 17.67 -2.01 -3.80
CA ASN A 164 17.16 -0.84 -4.51
C ASN A 164 16.05 -1.11 -5.55
N ASP A 165 15.40 -2.26 -5.53
CA ASP A 165 14.14 -2.46 -6.23
C ASP A 165 12.97 -2.01 -5.33
N ILE A 166 11.81 -1.73 -5.92
CA ILE A 166 10.54 -1.60 -5.21
C ILE A 166 9.63 -2.77 -5.57
N ILE A 167 8.78 -3.14 -4.63
CA ILE A 167 7.61 -3.99 -4.86
C ILE A 167 6.41 -3.26 -4.28
N ASP A 168 5.61 -2.68 -5.15
CA ASP A 168 4.43 -1.92 -4.78
C ASP A 168 3.19 -2.71 -5.15
N VAL A 169 2.30 -2.88 -4.20
CA VAL A 169 1.03 -3.59 -4.38
C VAL A 169 -0.13 -2.64 -4.13
N PHE A 170 -1.02 -2.53 -5.10
CA PHE A 170 -2.20 -1.69 -5.03
C PHE A 170 -3.45 -2.55 -5.14
N TRP A 171 -4.38 -2.41 -4.22
CA TRP A 171 -5.73 -2.96 -4.35
C TRP A 171 -6.60 -1.91 -5.02
N VAL A 172 -7.25 -2.31 -6.11
CA VAL A 172 -7.88 -1.36 -7.03
C VAL A 172 -9.27 -1.82 -7.47
N THR A 173 -10.10 -0.83 -7.78
CA THR A 173 -11.39 -1.02 -8.47
C THR A 173 -11.50 -0.05 -9.65
N SER A 174 -12.46 -0.28 -10.52
CA SER A 174 -12.88 0.72 -11.51
C SER A 174 -13.48 1.96 -10.83
N SER A 175 -13.67 3.03 -11.57
CA SER A 175 -14.30 4.28 -11.09
C SER A 175 -15.72 4.06 -10.53
N ILE A 176 -16.43 3.04 -10.99
CA ILE A 176 -17.76 2.63 -10.48
C ILE A 176 -17.68 1.63 -9.31
N GLN A 177 -16.52 1.50 -8.68
CA GLN A 177 -16.24 0.65 -7.52
C GLN A 177 -16.52 -0.86 -7.76
N LYS A 178 -16.30 -1.34 -8.97
CA LYS A 178 -16.40 -2.76 -9.35
C LYS A 178 -15.03 -3.34 -9.67
N ALA A 179 -14.91 -4.67 -9.57
CA ALA A 179 -13.70 -5.35 -10.01
C ALA A 179 -13.45 -5.12 -11.50
N ILE A 180 -12.19 -4.94 -11.86
CA ILE A 180 -11.75 -4.79 -13.25
C ILE A 180 -11.56 -6.19 -13.81
N VAL A 181 -12.58 -6.70 -14.49
CA VAL A 181 -12.63 -8.10 -14.98
C VAL A 181 -12.16 -8.18 -16.42
N GLU A 182 -12.47 -7.14 -17.20
CA GLU A 182 -12.18 -7.08 -18.63
C GLU A 182 -10.68 -7.02 -18.89
N LYS A 183 -10.18 -7.93 -19.72
CA LYS A 183 -8.77 -8.05 -20.03
C LYS A 183 -8.20 -6.78 -20.68
N ASN A 184 -8.97 -6.17 -21.58
CA ASN A 184 -8.58 -4.93 -22.25
C ASN A 184 -8.43 -3.76 -21.27
N GLU A 185 -9.28 -3.68 -20.24
CA GLU A 185 -9.18 -2.68 -19.19
C GLU A 185 -7.93 -2.89 -18.33
N GLN A 186 -7.64 -4.14 -17.98
CA GLN A 186 -6.40 -4.48 -17.24
C GLN A 186 -5.14 -4.15 -18.05
N GLU A 187 -5.13 -4.48 -19.35
CA GLU A 187 -4.02 -4.16 -20.25
C GLU A 187 -3.82 -2.64 -20.37
N ARG A 188 -4.89 -1.87 -20.46
CA ARG A 188 -4.83 -0.40 -20.45
C ARG A 188 -4.21 0.15 -19.16
N VAL A 189 -4.59 -0.39 -18.00
CA VAL A 189 -4.00 -0.01 -16.71
C VAL A 189 -2.50 -0.30 -16.70
N ILE A 190 -2.09 -1.49 -17.15
CA ILE A 190 -0.68 -1.88 -17.23
C ILE A 190 0.10 -0.96 -18.18
N GLN A 191 -0.47 -0.64 -19.35
CA GLN A 191 0.15 0.24 -20.35
C GLN A 191 0.33 1.65 -19.79
N ASN A 192 -0.69 2.23 -19.18
CA ASN A 192 -0.61 3.60 -18.63
C ASN A 192 0.38 3.71 -17.47
N ILE A 193 0.45 2.71 -16.59
CA ILE A 193 1.47 2.69 -15.53
C ILE A 193 2.87 2.56 -16.14
N THR A 194 3.02 1.70 -17.15
CA THR A 194 4.31 1.50 -17.84
C THR A 194 4.76 2.78 -18.55
N ALA A 195 3.87 3.44 -19.30
CA ALA A 195 4.15 4.69 -19.98
C ALA A 195 4.55 5.80 -18.98
N SER A 196 3.79 5.93 -17.88
CA SER A 196 4.12 6.92 -16.84
C SER A 196 5.47 6.68 -16.19
N LEU A 197 5.81 5.43 -15.91
CA LEU A 197 7.12 5.08 -15.34
C LEU A 197 8.27 5.33 -16.30
N ASN A 198 8.04 5.21 -17.60
CA ASN A 198 8.98 5.57 -18.67
C ASN A 198 9.01 7.08 -18.96
N GLN A 199 8.23 7.89 -18.24
CA GLN A 199 8.08 9.35 -18.44
C GLN A 199 7.54 9.71 -19.84
N GLU A 200 6.73 8.84 -20.42
CA GLU A 200 5.98 9.09 -21.65
C GLU A 200 4.76 9.97 -21.36
N GLU A 201 4.31 10.74 -22.34
CA GLU A 201 3.09 11.54 -22.20
C GLU A 201 1.87 10.63 -22.02
N LEU A 202 1.11 10.89 -20.96
CA LEU A 202 -0.15 10.21 -20.70
C LEU A 202 -1.31 11.06 -21.25
N GLU A 203 -2.29 10.42 -21.87
CA GLU A 203 -3.56 11.07 -22.15
C GLU A 203 -4.20 11.55 -20.85
N THR A 204 -4.39 12.86 -20.74
CA THR A 204 -5.06 13.46 -19.59
C THR A 204 -6.55 13.16 -19.67
N TYR A 205 -7.01 12.27 -18.81
CA TYR A 205 -8.44 11.97 -18.72
C TYR A 205 -9.13 12.96 -17.76
N GLN A 206 -10.17 13.62 -18.28
CA GLN A 206 -11.09 14.40 -17.44
C GLN A 206 -12.22 13.49 -16.97
N PRO A 207 -12.52 13.42 -15.65
CA PRO A 207 -13.59 12.58 -15.15
C PRO A 207 -14.96 13.02 -15.71
N LEU A 208 -15.71 12.06 -16.26
CA LEU A 208 -17.05 12.27 -16.80
C LEU A 208 -18.12 12.52 -15.71
N PHE A 209 -17.80 12.27 -14.45
CA PHE A 209 -18.76 12.41 -13.35
C PHE A 209 -18.21 13.30 -12.23
N PRO A 210 -19.04 14.17 -11.66
CA PRO A 210 -18.62 15.03 -10.56
C PRO A 210 -18.31 14.18 -9.31
N THR A 211 -17.35 14.66 -8.56
CA THR A 211 -16.88 14.19 -7.27
C THR A 211 -18.01 13.79 -6.33
N LYS A 212 -17.82 12.70 -5.61
CA LYS A 212 -18.64 12.24 -4.47
C LYS A 212 -19.04 13.39 -3.55
N ILE A 213 -20.20 13.25 -2.91
CA ILE A 213 -20.69 14.17 -1.87
C ILE A 213 -19.56 14.41 -0.86
N LYS A 214 -19.18 15.67 -0.64
CA LYS A 214 -18.17 16.05 0.35
C LYS A 214 -18.68 15.67 1.74
N VAL A 215 -18.11 14.64 2.35
CA VAL A 215 -18.20 14.48 3.79
C VAL A 215 -17.20 15.46 4.40
N GLU A 216 -17.65 16.36 5.26
CA GLU A 216 -16.77 17.23 6.03
C GLU A 216 -15.97 16.40 7.02
N VAL A 217 -14.74 16.07 6.64
CA VAL A 217 -13.75 15.47 7.53
C VAL A 217 -12.73 16.55 7.84
N GLU A 218 -12.62 16.94 9.09
CA GLU A 218 -11.56 17.85 9.51
C GLU A 218 -10.19 17.21 9.22
N PRO A 219 -9.37 17.81 8.34
CA PRO A 219 -8.07 17.24 8.00
C PRO A 219 -7.14 17.23 9.22
N ARG A 220 -6.42 16.12 9.39
CA ARG A 220 -5.43 16.01 10.46
C ARG A 220 -4.15 15.38 9.93
N ILE A 221 -3.03 16.02 10.26
CA ILE A 221 -1.69 15.51 9.98
C ILE A 221 -0.97 15.30 11.31
N THR A 222 -0.34 14.13 11.43
CA THR A 222 0.55 13.82 12.56
C THR A 222 1.92 13.46 12.00
N ILE A 223 2.95 14.15 12.46
CA ILE A 223 4.34 13.92 12.05
C ILE A 223 5.08 13.30 13.22
N ASP A 224 5.68 12.14 13.01
CA ASP A 224 6.37 11.38 14.06
C ASP A 224 7.75 10.92 13.57
N ASN A 225 8.78 11.30 14.33
CA ASN A 225 10.17 10.90 14.13
C ASN A 225 10.61 9.73 15.03
N GLN A 226 9.71 9.18 15.87
CA GLN A 226 10.02 8.10 16.79
C GLN A 226 9.51 6.73 16.28
N MET A 227 8.38 6.71 15.53
CA MET A 227 7.78 5.48 15.02
C MET A 227 8.69 4.65 14.12
N SER A 228 9.54 5.27 13.33
CA SER A 228 10.52 4.59 12.49
C SER A 228 11.95 4.98 12.89
N LYS A 229 12.89 4.05 12.83
CA LYS A 229 14.32 4.37 13.07
C LYS A 229 14.94 5.08 11.86
N LEU A 230 14.44 4.86 10.66
CA LEU A 230 15.08 5.25 9.39
C LEU A 230 14.37 6.40 8.67
N ALA A 231 13.06 6.58 8.88
CA ALA A 231 12.24 7.54 8.15
C ALA A 231 11.41 8.42 9.09
N THR A 232 10.93 9.56 8.60
CA THR A 232 9.92 10.39 9.24
C THR A 232 8.55 9.89 8.83
N THR A 233 7.66 9.68 9.78
CA THR A 233 6.30 9.17 9.54
C THR A 233 5.31 10.32 9.49
N PHE A 234 4.54 10.38 8.39
CA PHE A 234 3.39 11.25 8.22
C PHE A 234 2.13 10.40 8.27
N GLN A 235 1.20 10.73 9.16
CA GLN A 235 -0.14 10.16 9.19
C GLN A 235 -1.11 11.25 8.76
N ILE A 236 -1.90 10.96 7.72
CA ILE A 236 -2.82 11.91 7.09
C ILE A 236 -4.24 11.33 7.19
N LEU A 237 -5.13 12.06 7.85
CA LEU A 237 -6.56 11.80 7.89
C LEU A 237 -7.28 12.93 7.15
N SER A 238 -8.13 12.61 6.18
CA SER A 238 -8.95 13.61 5.47
C SER A 238 -10.16 12.97 4.78
N GLY A 239 -10.98 13.78 4.12
CA GLY A 239 -11.96 13.32 3.16
C GLY A 239 -11.29 12.74 1.91
N ASP A 240 -11.89 11.69 1.33
CA ASP A 240 -11.43 11.10 0.06
C ASP A 240 -11.88 11.97 -1.12
N ARG A 241 -10.98 12.20 -2.05
CA ARG A 241 -11.28 12.80 -3.35
C ARG A 241 -10.39 12.25 -4.45
N GLN A 242 -10.87 12.32 -5.67
CA GLN A 242 -10.06 11.94 -6.82
C GLN A 242 -8.79 12.79 -6.91
N GLY A 243 -7.66 12.14 -7.16
CA GLY A 243 -6.36 12.80 -7.30
C GLY A 243 -5.68 13.17 -5.97
N LEU A 244 -6.33 12.98 -4.80
CA LEU A 244 -5.75 13.36 -3.51
C LEU A 244 -4.37 12.75 -3.27
N LEU A 245 -4.22 11.46 -3.51
CA LEU A 245 -2.93 10.78 -3.35
C LEU A 245 -1.86 11.38 -4.28
N MET A 246 -2.22 11.74 -5.51
CA MET A 246 -1.32 12.38 -6.45
C MET A 246 -0.84 13.74 -5.93
N ASP A 247 -1.77 14.56 -5.41
CA ASP A 247 -1.42 15.88 -4.86
C ASP A 247 -0.49 15.78 -3.65
N ILE A 248 -0.73 14.81 -2.75
CA ILE A 248 0.14 14.52 -1.61
C ILE A 248 1.55 14.14 -2.08
N LEU A 249 1.63 13.22 -3.06
CA LEU A 249 2.91 12.76 -3.59
C LEU A 249 3.65 13.86 -4.36
N GLN A 250 2.92 14.77 -5.03
CA GLN A 250 3.50 15.93 -5.68
C GLN A 250 4.17 16.85 -4.66
N ILE A 251 3.53 17.14 -3.52
CA ILE A 251 4.13 17.95 -2.44
C ILE A 251 5.42 17.30 -1.92
N PHE A 252 5.40 15.99 -1.65
CA PHE A 252 6.62 15.30 -1.23
C PHE A 252 7.73 15.40 -2.27
N HIS A 253 7.39 15.21 -3.54
CA HIS A 253 8.35 15.31 -4.64
C HIS A 253 8.96 16.71 -4.75
N ASP A 254 8.13 17.77 -4.75
CA ASP A 254 8.55 19.17 -4.90
C ASP A 254 9.43 19.63 -3.72
N GLN A 255 9.25 19.04 -2.55
CA GLN A 255 10.08 19.28 -1.38
C GLN A 255 11.31 18.34 -1.30
N ASN A 256 11.64 17.64 -2.39
CA ASN A 256 12.75 16.69 -2.48
C ASN A 256 12.69 15.58 -1.41
N MET A 257 11.49 15.09 -1.14
CA MET A 257 11.27 13.96 -0.25
C MET A 257 11.11 12.67 -1.05
N SER A 258 11.63 11.57 -0.50
CA SER A 258 11.47 10.21 -1.04
C SER A 258 10.54 9.39 -0.15
N VAL A 259 9.51 8.79 -0.73
CA VAL A 259 8.61 7.86 -0.04
C VAL A 259 9.28 6.49 -0.01
N GLN A 260 9.65 6.04 1.19
CA GLN A 260 10.28 4.73 1.41
C GLN A 260 9.26 3.62 1.63
N SER A 261 8.13 3.96 2.23
CA SER A 261 7.02 3.07 2.49
C SER A 261 5.74 3.88 2.61
N ALA A 262 4.64 3.34 2.12
CA ALA A 262 3.33 3.92 2.35
C ALA A 262 2.29 2.84 2.61
N LYS A 263 1.32 3.19 3.47
CA LYS A 263 0.08 2.45 3.68
C LYS A 263 -1.06 3.38 3.34
N ILE A 264 -1.68 3.18 2.19
CA ILE A 264 -2.84 3.92 1.74
C ILE A 264 -4.09 3.14 2.14
N SER A 265 -5.08 3.81 2.69
CA SER A 265 -6.30 3.17 3.17
C SER A 265 -7.50 4.09 3.03
N THR A 266 -8.43 3.73 2.16
CA THR A 266 -9.71 4.44 1.97
C THR A 266 -10.84 3.71 2.69
N TYR A 267 -11.57 4.41 3.53
CA TYR A 267 -12.70 3.91 4.32
C TYR A 267 -13.96 4.71 4.00
N GLY A 268 -14.71 4.27 3.00
CA GLY A 268 -15.85 5.04 2.48
C GLY A 268 -15.37 6.34 1.85
N GLU A 269 -15.72 7.48 2.48
CA GLU A 269 -15.33 8.81 2.03
C GLU A 269 -14.17 9.42 2.85
N LYS A 270 -13.48 8.61 3.64
CA LYS A 270 -12.32 9.01 4.45
C LYS A 270 -11.09 8.27 4.03
N VAL A 271 -9.96 8.95 4.05
CA VAL A 271 -8.64 8.35 3.89
C VAL A 271 -7.87 8.41 5.20
N PHE A 272 -7.12 7.35 5.47
CA PHE A 272 -6.13 7.31 6.52
C PHE A 272 -4.83 6.74 5.95
N ASP A 273 -3.94 7.64 5.60
CA ASP A 273 -2.71 7.31 4.89
C ASP A 273 -1.50 7.51 5.80
N ILE A 274 -0.57 6.58 5.73
CA ILE A 274 0.68 6.62 6.49
C ILE A 274 1.82 6.57 5.48
N PHE A 275 2.68 7.60 5.49
CA PHE A 275 3.86 7.67 4.67
C PHE A 275 5.11 7.67 5.54
N GLN A 276 6.10 6.87 5.18
CA GLN A 276 7.44 6.94 5.72
C GLN A 276 8.34 7.62 4.70
N ILE A 277 8.79 8.82 4.98
CA ILE A 277 9.57 9.63 4.06
C ILE A 277 10.98 9.90 4.57
N THR A 278 11.90 10.10 3.65
CA THR A 278 13.28 10.54 3.88
C THR A 278 13.62 11.71 2.96
N ASP A 279 14.73 12.36 3.21
CA ASP A 279 15.36 13.22 2.21
C ASP A 279 15.98 12.39 1.06
N LEU A 280 16.48 13.04 0.02
CA LEU A 280 17.14 12.38 -1.12
C LEU A 280 18.44 11.63 -0.76
N LYS A 281 18.94 11.81 0.47
CA LYS A 281 20.11 11.09 1.02
C LYS A 281 19.67 9.90 1.90
N ASN A 282 18.41 9.51 1.83
CA ASN A 282 17.80 8.46 2.65
C ASN A 282 17.90 8.71 4.16
N LYS A 283 17.87 9.97 4.59
CA LYS A 283 17.89 10.34 6.01
C LYS A 283 16.54 10.89 6.47
N LYS A 284 16.23 10.68 7.75
CA LYS A 284 15.08 11.31 8.40
C LYS A 284 15.08 12.82 8.24
N VAL A 285 13.92 13.38 7.98
CA VAL A 285 13.68 14.83 7.96
C VAL A 285 13.58 15.33 9.40
N LYS A 286 14.62 16.00 9.89
CA LYS A 286 14.68 16.54 11.26
C LYS A 286 14.51 18.06 11.32
N ASP A 287 14.66 18.73 10.18
CA ASP A 287 14.51 20.17 10.10
C ASP A 287 13.04 20.57 10.31
N THR A 288 12.80 21.27 11.42
CA THR A 288 11.44 21.69 11.82
C THR A 288 10.80 22.66 10.83
N LYS A 289 11.61 23.45 10.10
CA LYS A 289 11.11 24.38 9.08
C LYS A 289 10.58 23.61 7.89
N ILE A 290 11.32 22.59 7.42
CA ILE A 290 10.89 21.71 6.32
C ILE A 290 9.63 20.96 6.73
N LEU A 291 9.59 20.38 7.93
CA LEU A 291 8.42 19.68 8.44
C LEU A 291 7.18 20.58 8.50
N LYS A 292 7.35 21.82 8.97
CA LYS A 292 6.25 22.79 9.01
C LYS A 292 5.78 23.20 7.63
N THR A 293 6.70 23.43 6.69
CA THR A 293 6.35 23.71 5.29
C THR A 293 5.55 22.59 4.65
N LEU A 294 5.97 21.31 4.86
CA LEU A 294 5.25 20.14 4.39
C LEU A 294 3.84 20.06 5.00
N GLU A 295 3.72 20.26 6.30
CA GLU A 295 2.45 20.24 7.01
C GLU A 295 1.49 21.30 6.47
N ASP A 296 1.96 22.55 6.32
CA ASP A 296 1.14 23.67 5.84
C ASP A 296 0.69 23.46 4.38
N GLN A 297 1.57 22.96 3.50
CA GLN A 297 1.22 22.65 2.12
C GLN A 297 0.22 21.49 2.02
N LEU A 298 0.41 20.43 2.81
CA LEU A 298 -0.52 19.30 2.86
C LEU A 298 -1.89 19.75 3.40
N LEU A 299 -1.95 20.50 4.51
CA LEU A 299 -3.21 21.00 5.05
C LEU A 299 -3.99 21.83 4.02
N LYS A 300 -3.29 22.63 3.21
CA LYS A 300 -3.90 23.48 2.17
C LYS A 300 -4.61 22.64 1.09
N ILE A 301 -4.12 21.46 0.73
CA ILE A 301 -4.76 20.60 -0.29
C ILE A 301 -5.80 19.67 0.30
N LEU A 302 -5.78 19.45 1.62
CA LEU A 302 -6.72 18.59 2.35
C LEU A 302 -7.98 19.32 2.79
N SER A 303 -7.93 20.66 2.86
CA SER A 303 -9.05 21.54 3.16
C SER A 303 -9.87 21.79 1.90
#